data_94513cce4eaf9446cfe087e5384e2faf
#
_entry.id   94513cce4eaf9446cfe087e5384e2faf
#
_cell.length_a   1.000
_cell.length_b   1.000
_cell.length_c   1.000
_cell.angle_alpha   90.00
_cell.angle_beta   90.00
_cell.angle_gamma   90.00
#
_symmetry.space_group_name_H-M   'P 1'
#
loop_
_entity.id
_entity.type
_entity.pdbx_description
1 polymer ?
#
loop_
_entity_poly.entity_id
_entity_poly.type
_entity_poly.pdbx_seq_one_letter_code
_entity_poly.pdbx_strand_id
1 'polypeptide(L)'
;MGVPAGIMGDKIVGMCPAHLMVGPLGAPVKAPPLPFQAPVLLQTATKVMIMNKLALTVGSKGMNLPPHVPPAIHPSDPSMPPPMQFGLILIGSPTVLIEGKMAAKMGSKASLCTGLPLGSLVATGMTVQIG
;
A
#
# COMPACT_ATOMS: atom_id res chain seq x y z
N MET A 1 -13.49 -8.07 18.87
CA MET A 1 -12.18 -8.73 18.82
C MET A 1 -11.24 -7.91 17.94
N GLY A 2 -10.05 -7.64 18.40
CA GLY A 2 -9.11 -6.79 17.70
C GLY A 2 -8.17 -7.56 16.77
N VAL A 3 -7.49 -6.83 15.94
CA VAL A 3 -6.42 -7.34 15.08
C VAL A 3 -5.16 -6.50 15.30
N PRO A 4 -3.97 -6.99 14.93
CA PRO A 4 -2.74 -6.25 15.15
C PRO A 4 -2.74 -4.86 14.53
N ALA A 5 -2.16 -3.91 15.24
CA ALA A 5 -1.98 -2.55 14.75
C ALA A 5 -0.87 -2.48 13.70
N GLY A 6 -0.99 -1.53 12.77
CA GLY A 6 0.07 -1.24 11.81
C GLY A 6 1.20 -0.44 12.44
N ILE A 7 2.43 -0.83 12.15
CA ILE A 7 3.63 -0.13 12.60
C ILE A 7 4.57 0.12 11.43
N MET A 8 5.42 1.13 11.55
CA MET A 8 6.36 1.51 10.49
C MET A 8 7.20 0.29 10.06
N GLY A 9 7.30 0.07 8.76
CA GLY A 9 7.97 -1.08 8.17
C GLY A 9 7.02 -2.21 7.79
N ASP A 10 5.79 -2.21 8.26
CA ASP A 10 4.77 -3.16 7.79
C ASP A 10 4.50 -2.92 6.31
N LYS A 11 4.08 -3.97 5.61
CA LYS A 11 3.99 -3.93 4.16
C LYS A 11 2.56 -3.87 3.66
N ILE A 12 2.34 -3.05 2.64
CA ILE A 12 1.14 -3.11 1.81
C ILE A 12 1.41 -4.13 0.72
N VAL A 13 0.55 -5.13 0.61
CA VAL A 13 0.71 -6.21 -0.36
C VAL A 13 -0.51 -6.32 -1.26
N GLY A 14 -0.29 -6.79 -2.48
CA GLY A 14 -1.37 -6.99 -3.45
C GLY A 14 -0.81 -7.29 -4.82
N MET A 15 -1.69 -7.26 -5.82
CA MET A 15 -1.33 -7.47 -7.21
C MET A 15 -1.82 -6.27 -8.02
N CYS A 16 -0.94 -5.71 -8.85
CA CYS A 16 -1.29 -4.60 -9.75
C CYS A 16 -1.80 -5.17 -11.08
N PRO A 17 -3.11 -5.14 -11.36
CA PRO A 17 -3.65 -5.77 -12.56
C PRO A 17 -3.76 -4.83 -13.75
N ALA A 18 -3.44 -3.55 -13.61
CA ALA A 18 -3.85 -2.53 -14.57
C ALA A 18 -2.72 -1.98 -15.44
N HIS A 19 -1.55 -2.62 -15.43
CA HIS A 19 -0.48 -2.20 -16.32
C HIS A 19 -0.81 -2.56 -17.77
N LEU A 20 -0.41 -1.69 -18.69
CA LEU A 20 -0.57 -1.89 -20.10
C LEU A 20 0.79 -2.03 -20.79
N MET A 21 0.91 -3.01 -21.67
CA MET A 21 2.09 -3.25 -22.47
C MET A 21 1.82 -2.90 -23.93
N VAL A 22 2.89 -2.68 -24.69
CA VAL A 22 2.78 -2.54 -26.15
C VAL A 22 2.53 -3.92 -26.75
N GLY A 23 1.37 -4.07 -27.37
CA GLY A 23 0.99 -5.31 -28.05
C GLY A 23 1.27 -5.26 -29.55
N PRO A 24 0.74 -6.22 -30.32
CA PRO A 24 0.88 -6.24 -31.77
C PRO A 24 0.39 -4.93 -32.39
N LEU A 25 1.14 -4.42 -33.38
CA LEU A 25 0.82 -3.18 -34.10
C LEU A 25 0.77 -1.95 -33.18
N GLY A 26 1.42 -2.01 -32.00
CA GLY A 26 1.46 -0.90 -31.06
C GLY A 26 0.20 -0.71 -30.22
N ALA A 27 -0.77 -1.62 -30.29
CA ALA A 27 -1.99 -1.52 -29.49
C ALA A 27 -1.73 -1.85 -28.02
N PRO A 28 -2.44 -1.20 -27.07
CA PRO A 28 -2.27 -1.54 -25.65
C PRO A 28 -2.87 -2.91 -25.35
N VAL A 29 -2.14 -3.72 -24.60
CA VAL A 29 -2.62 -5.01 -24.08
C VAL A 29 -2.37 -5.06 -22.58
N LYS A 30 -3.25 -5.77 -21.85
CA LYS A 30 -3.07 -5.94 -20.41
C LYS A 30 -1.82 -6.75 -20.10
N ALA A 31 -0.99 -6.23 -19.21
CA ALA A 31 0.08 -7.00 -18.62
C ALA A 31 -0.49 -8.02 -17.64
N PRO A 32 0.21 -9.15 -17.39
CA PRO A 32 -0.13 -10.03 -16.29
C PRO A 32 -0.12 -9.27 -14.97
N PRO A 33 -0.93 -9.65 -13.97
CA PRO A 33 -0.86 -9.01 -12.65
C PRO A 33 0.56 -9.09 -12.09
N LEU A 34 1.05 -7.97 -11.56
CA LEU A 34 2.39 -7.85 -11.02
C LEU A 34 2.33 -7.71 -9.50
N PRO A 35 3.21 -8.40 -8.75
CA PRO A 35 3.19 -8.33 -7.29
C PRO A 35 3.58 -6.94 -6.81
N PHE A 36 2.87 -6.47 -5.78
CA PHE A 36 3.14 -5.21 -5.11
C PHE A 36 3.48 -5.48 -3.66
N GLN A 37 4.58 -4.92 -3.19
CA GLN A 37 5.01 -5.08 -1.81
C GLN A 37 5.72 -3.80 -1.39
N ALA A 38 5.04 -2.99 -0.58
CA ALA A 38 5.53 -1.67 -0.21
C ALA A 38 5.68 -1.55 1.31
N PRO A 39 6.91 -1.51 1.84
CA PRO A 39 7.10 -1.18 3.25
C PRO A 39 6.66 0.25 3.50
N VAL A 40 5.82 0.45 4.52
CA VAL A 40 5.23 1.76 4.82
C VAL A 40 6.18 2.52 5.74
N LEU A 41 6.81 3.54 5.19
CA LEU A 41 7.84 4.32 5.90
C LEU A 41 7.54 5.82 5.91
N LEU A 42 6.53 6.27 5.18
CA LEU A 42 6.24 7.68 4.99
C LEU A 42 4.89 8.05 5.60
N GLN A 43 4.81 9.28 6.10
CA GLN A 43 3.59 9.85 6.67
C GLN A 43 2.99 8.99 7.78
N THR A 44 3.85 8.41 8.59
CA THR A 44 3.46 7.67 9.79
C THR A 44 3.06 8.64 10.90
N ALA A 45 2.53 8.13 12.01
CA ALA A 45 2.39 8.92 13.23
C ALA A 45 3.76 9.44 13.66
N THR A 46 3.77 10.58 14.34
CA THR A 46 5.03 11.22 14.76
C THR A 46 5.29 11.08 16.26
N LYS A 47 4.25 10.80 17.05
CA LYS A 47 4.35 10.76 18.52
C LYS A 47 3.90 9.43 19.11
N VAL A 48 3.14 8.64 18.38
CA VAL A 48 2.59 7.37 18.88
C VAL A 48 3.44 6.23 18.37
N MET A 49 3.98 5.45 19.28
CA MET A 49 4.83 4.30 18.97
C MET A 49 4.22 3.02 19.53
N ILE A 50 4.34 1.96 18.76
CA ILE A 50 3.92 0.60 19.12
C ILE A 50 5.12 -0.30 18.87
N MET A 51 5.55 -1.05 19.90
CA MET A 51 6.74 -1.91 19.80
C MET A 51 7.99 -1.12 19.32
N ASN A 52 8.14 0.10 19.84
CA ASN A 52 9.26 1.01 19.51
C ASN A 52 9.30 1.45 18.05
N LYS A 53 8.19 1.36 17.32
CA LYS A 53 8.07 1.83 15.94
C LYS A 53 6.87 2.75 15.82
N LEU A 54 6.96 3.72 14.94
CA LEU A 54 5.88 4.68 14.74
C LEU A 54 4.63 3.96 14.20
N ALA A 55 3.47 4.34 14.74
CA ALA A 55 2.20 3.75 14.34
C ALA A 55 1.81 4.21 12.94
N LEU A 56 1.06 3.37 12.24
CA LEU A 56 0.52 3.69 10.92
C LEU A 56 -0.92 4.13 11.02
N THR A 57 -1.29 5.06 10.16
CA THR A 57 -2.65 5.62 10.09
C THR A 57 -3.10 5.67 8.64
N VAL A 58 -4.37 6.01 8.44
CA VAL A 58 -4.86 6.37 7.11
C VAL A 58 -4.02 7.54 6.59
N GLY A 59 -3.54 7.45 5.36
CA GLY A 59 -2.61 8.42 4.77
C GLY A 59 -1.15 8.01 4.84
N SER A 60 -0.80 7.02 5.65
CA SER A 60 0.56 6.47 5.62
C SER A 60 0.80 5.76 4.30
N LYS A 61 2.00 5.89 3.76
CA LYS A 61 2.31 5.34 2.43
C LYS A 61 3.66 4.66 2.38
N GLY A 62 3.80 3.76 1.42
CA GLY A 62 5.03 3.06 1.15
C GLY A 62 5.31 2.97 -0.34
N MET A 63 6.58 2.79 -0.67
CA MET A 63 7.03 2.64 -2.05
C MET A 63 7.21 1.17 -2.36
N ASN A 64 6.71 0.72 -3.52
CA ASN A 64 6.88 -0.66 -3.97
C ASN A 64 8.37 -0.98 -4.14
N LEU A 65 8.84 -2.01 -3.45
CA LEU A 65 10.24 -2.44 -3.49
C LEU A 65 10.32 -3.96 -3.68
N PRO A 66 10.96 -4.43 -4.75
CA PRO A 66 11.44 -3.62 -5.88
C PRO A 66 10.29 -3.09 -6.72
N PRO A 67 10.44 -1.94 -7.39
CA PRO A 67 9.42 -1.49 -8.33
C PRO A 67 9.27 -2.52 -9.44
N HIS A 68 8.02 -2.82 -9.82
CA HIS A 68 7.80 -3.72 -10.92
C HIS A 68 7.67 -2.95 -12.23
N VAL A 69 8.24 -3.49 -13.29
CA VAL A 69 8.24 -2.90 -14.61
C VAL A 69 7.73 -3.94 -15.60
N PRO A 70 6.55 -3.75 -16.20
CA PRO A 70 6.11 -4.66 -17.24
C PRO A 70 7.03 -4.52 -18.46
N PRO A 71 7.25 -5.60 -19.21
CA PRO A 71 8.00 -5.49 -20.46
C PRO A 71 7.30 -4.50 -21.40
N ALA A 72 8.04 -3.57 -21.99
CA ALA A 72 7.51 -2.63 -22.98
C ALA A 72 6.22 -1.90 -22.53
N ILE A 73 6.34 -1.00 -21.56
CA ILE A 73 5.21 -0.21 -21.05
C ILE A 73 4.56 0.59 -22.17
N HIS A 74 3.24 0.49 -22.32
CA HIS A 74 2.51 1.29 -23.29
C HIS A 74 2.34 2.73 -22.78
N PRO A 75 2.45 3.76 -23.64
CA PRO A 75 2.29 5.16 -23.22
C PRO A 75 0.96 5.50 -22.56
N SER A 76 -0.10 4.73 -22.82
CA SER A 76 -1.42 4.94 -22.20
C SER A 76 -1.60 4.21 -20.86
N ASP A 77 -0.56 3.57 -20.33
CA ASP A 77 -0.63 2.92 -19.02
C ASP A 77 -0.98 3.95 -17.95
N PRO A 78 -2.11 3.79 -17.25
CA PRO A 78 -2.51 4.74 -16.21
C PRO A 78 -1.79 4.55 -14.88
N SER A 79 -0.97 3.50 -14.76
CA SER A 79 -0.30 3.16 -13.52
C SER A 79 0.89 4.07 -13.25
N MET A 80 1.24 4.18 -11.96
CA MET A 80 2.41 4.95 -11.56
C MET A 80 3.68 4.37 -12.18
N PRO A 81 4.52 5.20 -12.82
CA PRO A 81 5.77 4.71 -13.39
C PRO A 81 6.79 4.36 -12.31
N PRO A 82 7.69 3.39 -12.53
CA PRO A 82 8.83 3.20 -11.63
C PRO A 82 9.74 4.44 -11.69
N PRO A 83 10.34 4.88 -10.59
CA PRO A 83 10.27 4.33 -9.22
C PRO A 83 9.14 4.89 -8.36
N MET A 84 8.14 5.50 -8.94
CA MET A 84 7.11 6.24 -8.21
C MET A 84 5.84 5.41 -7.93
N GLN A 85 6.00 4.12 -7.67
CA GLN A 85 4.89 3.23 -7.34
C GLN A 85 4.63 3.25 -5.84
N PHE A 86 3.62 4.02 -5.42
CA PHE A 86 3.27 4.15 -4.01
C PHE A 86 1.99 3.39 -3.68
N GLY A 87 1.96 2.81 -2.48
CA GLY A 87 0.73 2.36 -1.84
C GLY A 87 0.34 3.32 -0.74
N LEU A 88 -0.94 3.60 -0.61
CA LEU A 88 -1.49 4.53 0.38
C LEU A 88 -2.58 3.83 1.19
N ILE A 89 -2.49 3.89 2.52
CA ILE A 89 -3.53 3.33 3.38
C ILE A 89 -4.76 4.22 3.30
N LEU A 90 -5.88 3.65 2.85
CA LEU A 90 -7.12 4.38 2.58
C LEU A 90 -8.18 4.20 3.66
N ILE A 91 -8.24 3.03 4.29
CA ILE A 91 -9.26 2.69 5.27
C ILE A 91 -8.59 2.15 6.52
N GLY A 92 -8.92 2.73 7.65
CA GLY A 92 -8.43 2.29 8.95
C GLY A 92 -9.56 1.90 9.88
N SER A 93 -9.27 1.88 11.16
CA SER A 93 -10.27 1.60 12.19
C SER A 93 -11.24 2.78 12.33
N PRO A 94 -12.55 2.52 12.28
CA PRO A 94 -13.52 3.60 12.50
C PRO A 94 -13.65 4.01 13.97
N THR A 95 -13.08 3.24 14.89
CA THR A 95 -13.25 3.47 16.33
C THR A 95 -11.97 3.93 17.03
N VAL A 96 -10.81 3.78 16.39
CA VAL A 96 -9.52 4.15 17.00
C VAL A 96 -8.84 5.21 16.13
N LEU A 97 -8.54 6.34 16.75
CA LEU A 97 -7.81 7.42 16.11
C LEU A 97 -6.41 7.56 16.71
N ILE A 98 -5.43 7.78 15.85
CA ILE A 98 -4.06 8.09 16.24
C ILE A 98 -3.72 9.43 15.60
N GLU A 99 -3.45 10.43 16.42
CA GLU A 99 -3.14 11.80 15.97
C GLU A 99 -4.22 12.35 15.03
N GLY A 100 -5.49 12.05 15.34
CA GLY A 100 -6.62 12.55 14.57
C GLY A 100 -6.96 11.78 13.32
N LYS A 101 -6.25 10.70 13.01
CA LYS A 101 -6.48 9.87 11.83
C LYS A 101 -6.84 8.45 12.22
N MET A 102 -7.63 7.78 11.41
CA MET A 102 -8.00 6.38 11.68
C MET A 102 -6.74 5.52 11.74
N ALA A 103 -6.64 4.70 12.78
CA ALA A 103 -5.49 3.81 12.95
C ALA A 103 -5.48 2.70 11.89
N ALA A 104 -4.31 2.43 11.34
CA ALA A 104 -4.15 1.31 10.42
C ALA A 104 -4.01 0.01 11.21
N LYS A 105 -4.58 -1.06 10.66
CA LYS A 105 -4.60 -2.38 11.31
C LYS A 105 -4.46 -3.48 10.27
N MET A 106 -4.27 -4.71 10.72
CA MET A 106 -4.24 -5.87 9.82
C MET A 106 -5.46 -5.85 8.90
N GLY A 107 -5.23 -5.96 7.61
CA GLY A 107 -6.29 -5.96 6.61
C GLY A 107 -6.77 -4.58 6.17
N SER A 108 -6.20 -3.48 6.70
CA SER A 108 -6.52 -2.13 6.22
C SER A 108 -6.33 -2.05 4.72
N LYS A 109 -7.34 -1.53 4.02
CA LYS A 109 -7.28 -1.40 2.57
C LYS A 109 -6.33 -0.29 2.16
N ALA A 110 -5.56 -0.57 1.13
CA ALA A 110 -4.58 0.37 0.60
C ALA A 110 -4.62 0.41 -0.91
N SER A 111 -4.26 1.55 -1.47
CA SER A 111 -4.12 1.67 -2.92
C SER A 111 -2.83 1.00 -3.37
N LEU A 112 -2.83 0.58 -4.62
CA LEU A 112 -1.65 0.11 -5.31
C LEU A 112 -1.24 1.13 -6.38
N CYS A 113 -0.47 0.71 -7.36
CA CYS A 113 0.09 1.62 -8.36
C CYS A 113 -0.95 2.33 -9.25
N THR A 114 -2.21 1.94 -9.22
CA THR A 114 -3.29 2.61 -9.96
C THR A 114 -4.18 3.48 -9.07
N GLY A 115 -3.94 3.53 -7.76
CA GLY A 115 -4.81 4.23 -6.81
C GLY A 115 -6.06 3.47 -6.40
N LEU A 116 -6.34 2.30 -6.97
CA LEU A 116 -7.48 1.47 -6.60
C LEU A 116 -7.20 0.73 -5.27
N PRO A 117 -8.23 0.48 -4.43
CA PRO A 117 -8.03 -0.14 -3.11
C PRO A 117 -7.88 -1.66 -3.21
N LEU A 118 -6.90 -2.11 -3.97
CA LEU A 118 -6.65 -3.53 -4.24
C LEU A 118 -5.62 -4.16 -3.30
N GLY A 119 -4.94 -3.35 -2.48
CA GLY A 119 -3.94 -3.82 -1.54
C GLY A 119 -4.47 -3.94 -0.13
N SER A 120 -3.70 -4.63 0.70
CA SER A 120 -4.00 -4.79 2.12
C SER A 120 -2.73 -4.65 2.94
N LEU A 121 -2.86 -4.08 4.14
CA LEU A 121 -1.75 -3.98 5.08
C LEU A 121 -1.57 -5.30 5.82
N VAL A 122 -0.35 -5.79 5.87
CA VAL A 122 0.05 -6.89 6.75
C VAL A 122 0.67 -6.28 8.00
N ALA A 123 -0.08 -6.24 9.08
CA ALA A 123 0.33 -5.54 10.30
C ALA A 123 1.01 -6.50 11.29
N THR A 124 2.04 -6.00 11.97
CA THR A 124 2.84 -6.79 12.92
C THR A 124 2.88 -6.21 14.33
N GLY A 125 2.13 -5.14 14.61
CA GLY A 125 2.07 -4.53 15.94
C GLY A 125 1.27 -5.37 16.93
N MET A 126 1.78 -6.54 17.28
CA MET A 126 1.04 -7.58 18.03
C MET A 126 0.68 -7.19 19.45
N THR A 127 1.38 -6.23 20.05
CA THR A 127 1.10 -5.81 21.43
C THR A 127 -0.11 -4.89 21.55
N VAL A 128 -0.60 -4.36 20.43
CA VAL A 128 -1.78 -3.49 20.41
C VAL A 128 -2.80 -4.06 19.43
N GLN A 129 -4.00 -4.30 19.94
CA GLN A 129 -5.11 -4.80 19.15
C GLN A 129 -6.09 -3.66 18.84
N ILE A 130 -6.49 -3.53 17.58
CA ILE A 130 -7.40 -2.49 17.12
C ILE A 130 -8.68 -3.13 16.59
N GLY A 131 -9.78 -2.70 17.14
CA GLY A 131 -11.09 -3.17 16.70
C GLY A 131 -11.62 -2.57 15.41
#